data_1fc92bc50c6dbefae88c688621838fa5
#
_entry.id   1fc92bc50c6dbefae88c688621838fa5
#
_cell.length_a   1.000
_cell.length_b   1.000
_cell.length_c   1.000
_cell.angle_alpha   90.00
_cell.angle_beta   90.00
_cell.angle_gamma   90.00
#
_symmetry.space_group_name_H-M   'P 1'
#
loop_
_entity.id
_entity.type
_entity.pdbx_description
1 polymer ?
#
loop_
_entity_poly.entity_id
_entity_poly.type
_entity_poly.pdbx_seq_one_letter_code
_entity_poly.pdbx_strand_id
1 'polypeptide(L)'
;MPSLVGSEMCIRDRPLNSLFKDEVRKIGLSLGLPKSLIGRHPFPGPGLAVRTIGEITKEKLDILREADYIFMEELKAAKLYNKVSQAFAVFLPIKSVGVVGDARRYEYVIALRAAETIDFMTAKASQLNHNLLNKVSDRIINEIPKVSRVVYDISSKPPATIEWE
;
A
#
# COMPACT_ATOMS: atom_id res chain seq x y z
N MET A 1 -9.01 -9.37 41.86
CA MET A 1 -9.72 -8.48 40.92
C MET A 1 -9.82 -9.21 39.59
N PRO A 2 -11.00 -9.47 39.04
CA PRO A 2 -11.10 -10.00 37.70
C PRO A 2 -10.49 -8.96 36.75
N SER A 3 -9.64 -9.42 35.87
CA SER A 3 -9.01 -8.60 34.83
C SER A 3 -10.12 -7.93 34.00
N LEU A 4 -10.16 -6.61 33.98
CA LEU A 4 -11.04 -5.82 33.13
C LEU A 4 -10.74 -5.99 31.62
N VAL A 5 -9.74 -6.79 31.29
CA VAL A 5 -9.39 -7.24 29.94
C VAL A 5 -10.08 -8.58 29.64
N GLY A 6 -11.22 -8.81 30.21
CA GLY A 6 -12.04 -9.98 29.93
C GLY A 6 -12.74 -9.89 28.57
N SER A 7 -12.98 -11.03 27.97
CA SER A 7 -13.67 -11.21 26.72
C SER A 7 -15.00 -10.44 26.60
N GLU A 8 -15.69 -10.20 27.70
CA GLU A 8 -16.96 -9.45 27.70
C GLU A 8 -16.80 -7.97 27.32
N MET A 9 -15.70 -7.32 27.74
CA MET A 9 -15.44 -5.93 27.36
C MET A 9 -15.10 -5.84 25.87
N CYS A 10 -14.32 -6.79 25.35
CA CYS A 10 -14.05 -6.87 23.92
C CYS A 10 -15.30 -7.17 23.09
N ILE A 11 -16.26 -7.92 23.62
CA ILE A 11 -17.53 -8.21 22.94
C ILE A 11 -18.45 -7.00 22.94
N ARG A 12 -18.51 -6.25 24.05
CA ARG A 12 -19.30 -5.00 24.15
C ARG A 12 -18.78 -3.91 23.20
N ASP A 13 -17.46 -3.89 22.98
CA ASP A 13 -16.80 -2.85 22.16
C ASP A 13 -16.75 -3.20 20.67
N ARG A 14 -17.53 -4.17 20.22
CA ARG A 14 -17.62 -4.55 18.79
C ARG A 14 -19.03 -4.36 18.22
N PRO A 15 -19.61 -3.15 18.26
CA PRO A 15 -20.96 -2.90 17.78
C PRO A 15 -21.12 -3.10 16.27
N LEU A 16 -19.99 -3.17 15.53
CA LEU A 16 -19.95 -3.30 14.07
C LEU A 16 -19.62 -4.73 13.60
N ASN A 17 -19.57 -5.72 14.50
CA ASN A 17 -19.11 -7.09 14.18
C ASN A 17 -19.99 -7.84 13.15
N SER A 18 -21.24 -7.43 12.98
CA SER A 18 -22.20 -8.00 12.04
C SER A 18 -22.30 -7.24 10.72
N LEU A 19 -21.49 -6.19 10.54
CA LEU A 19 -21.55 -5.32 9.38
C LEU A 19 -20.37 -5.55 8.44
N PHE A 20 -20.63 -5.46 7.13
CA PHE A 20 -19.60 -5.44 6.12
C PHE A 20 -18.90 -4.07 6.07
N LYS A 21 -17.71 -4.03 5.50
CA LYS A 21 -16.84 -2.85 5.48
C LYS A 21 -17.48 -1.63 4.79
N ASP A 22 -18.27 -1.86 3.75
CA ASP A 22 -18.99 -0.81 3.04
C ASP A 22 -20.15 -0.25 3.87
N GLU A 23 -20.83 -1.10 4.67
CA GLU A 23 -21.87 -0.68 5.59
C GLU A 23 -21.30 0.17 6.73
N VAL A 24 -20.17 -0.26 7.31
CA VAL A 24 -19.44 0.52 8.32
C VAL A 24 -19.06 1.90 7.78
N ARG A 25 -18.62 1.99 6.53
CA ARG A 25 -18.30 3.26 5.87
C ARG A 25 -19.53 4.15 5.70
N LYS A 26 -20.69 3.58 5.34
CA LYS A 26 -21.96 4.31 5.22
C LYS A 26 -22.39 4.88 6.58
N ILE A 27 -22.29 4.07 7.65
CA ILE A 27 -22.57 4.53 9.02
C ILE A 27 -21.62 5.66 9.41
N GLY A 28 -20.32 5.52 9.13
CA GLY A 28 -19.34 6.57 9.40
C GLY A 28 -19.72 7.90 8.72
N LEU A 29 -20.20 7.86 7.48
CA LEU A 29 -20.69 9.03 6.77
C LEU A 29 -21.93 9.64 7.45
N SER A 30 -22.89 8.83 7.87
CA SER A 30 -24.10 9.29 8.56
C SER A 30 -23.80 9.90 9.94
N LEU A 31 -22.71 9.47 10.57
CA LEU A 31 -22.21 10.04 11.83
C LEU A 31 -21.35 11.31 11.63
N GLY A 32 -21.23 11.81 10.40
CA GLY A 32 -20.51 13.04 10.10
C GLY A 32 -18.99 12.89 10.01
N LEU A 33 -18.45 11.67 9.93
CA LEU A 33 -17.01 11.48 9.73
C LEU A 33 -16.60 12.03 8.35
N PRO A 34 -15.45 12.71 8.25
CA PRO A 34 -15.00 13.29 7.00
C PRO A 34 -14.69 12.19 5.96
N LYS A 35 -15.06 12.47 4.70
CA LYS A 35 -14.81 11.54 3.57
C LYS A 35 -13.35 11.15 3.44
N SER A 36 -12.41 12.01 3.78
CA SER A 36 -10.97 11.75 3.77
C SER A 36 -10.56 10.66 4.76
N LEU A 37 -11.27 10.54 5.88
CA LEU A 37 -11.02 9.48 6.86
C LEU A 37 -11.62 8.14 6.41
N ILE A 38 -12.86 8.18 5.92
CA ILE A 38 -13.63 6.99 5.53
C ILE A 38 -13.09 6.39 4.23
N GLY A 39 -12.64 7.23 3.29
CA GLY A 39 -12.11 6.84 1.99
C GLY A 39 -10.63 6.40 2.02
N ARG A 40 -10.01 6.25 3.18
CA ARG A 40 -8.63 5.77 3.26
C ARG A 40 -8.51 4.35 2.73
N HIS A 41 -7.42 4.11 1.99
CA HIS A 41 -7.06 2.75 1.59
C HIS A 41 -6.88 1.86 2.82
N PRO A 42 -7.22 0.57 2.74
CA PRO A 42 -6.89 -0.38 3.79
C PRO A 42 -5.39 -0.37 4.08
N PHE A 43 -5.04 -0.37 5.36
CA PHE A 43 -3.66 -0.47 5.79
C PHE A 43 -3.54 -1.69 6.72
N PRO A 44 -2.59 -2.60 6.48
CA PRO A 44 -2.47 -3.82 7.25
C PRO A 44 -2.09 -3.54 8.70
N GLY A 45 -2.56 -4.38 9.63
CA GLY A 45 -2.26 -4.26 11.05
C GLY A 45 -0.75 -4.24 11.38
N PRO A 46 0.07 -5.10 10.76
CA PRO A 46 1.53 -5.05 10.94
C PRO A 46 2.21 -3.83 10.29
N GLY A 47 1.48 -3.00 9.57
CA GLY A 47 2.00 -1.80 8.93
C GLY A 47 2.90 -2.12 7.74
N LEU A 48 3.98 -1.35 7.59
CA LEU A 48 4.93 -1.52 6.47
C LEU A 48 5.74 -2.82 6.54
N ALA A 49 5.69 -3.53 7.67
CA ALA A 49 6.42 -4.80 7.82
C ALA A 49 6.01 -5.82 6.76
N VAL A 50 4.70 -5.97 6.47
CA VAL A 50 4.20 -6.90 5.43
C VAL A 50 4.51 -6.47 4.00
N ARG A 51 5.06 -5.27 3.82
CA ARG A 51 5.48 -4.73 2.52
C ARG A 51 7.00 -4.69 2.38
N THR A 52 7.71 -5.27 3.35
CA THR A 52 9.17 -5.44 3.33
C THR A 52 9.46 -6.92 3.31
N ILE A 53 9.72 -7.46 2.13
CA ILE A 53 9.98 -8.90 1.97
C ILE A 53 11.30 -9.29 2.65
N GLY A 54 11.26 -10.32 3.49
CA GLY A 54 12.39 -10.84 4.25
C GLY A 54 12.76 -10.02 5.48
N GLU A 55 14.04 -9.92 5.80
CA GLU A 55 14.50 -9.22 7.00
C GLU A 55 14.13 -7.74 7.02
N ILE A 56 13.52 -7.30 8.12
CA ILE A 56 13.09 -5.92 8.33
C ILE A 56 14.23 -5.14 8.98
N THR A 57 14.70 -4.10 8.30
CA THR A 57 15.69 -3.16 8.83
C THR A 57 15.18 -1.72 8.73
N LYS A 58 15.74 -0.84 9.56
CA LYS A 58 15.38 0.59 9.50
C LYS A 58 15.61 1.18 8.11
N GLU A 59 16.74 0.85 7.48
CA GLU A 59 17.08 1.33 6.14
C GLU A 59 16.01 0.93 5.10
N LYS A 60 15.61 -0.34 5.08
CA LYS A 60 14.59 -0.85 4.14
C LYS A 60 13.24 -0.20 4.38
N LEU A 61 12.87 0.02 5.65
CA LEU A 61 11.63 0.71 6.00
C LEU A 61 11.64 2.19 5.60
N ASP A 62 12.77 2.87 5.74
CA ASP A 62 12.89 4.28 5.34
C ASP A 62 12.76 4.40 3.81
N ILE A 63 13.45 3.57 3.03
CA ILE A 63 13.29 3.49 1.57
C ILE A 63 11.83 3.21 1.18
N LEU A 64 11.19 2.24 1.84
CA LEU A 64 9.81 1.89 1.55
C LEU A 64 8.83 3.02 1.87
N ARG A 65 9.02 3.74 2.98
CA ARG A 65 8.18 4.90 3.35
C ARG A 65 8.24 6.01 2.32
N GLU A 66 9.44 6.33 1.86
CA GLU A 66 9.64 7.35 0.84
C GLU A 66 9.01 6.94 -0.49
N ALA A 67 9.20 5.68 -0.92
CA ALA A 67 8.60 5.16 -2.14
C ALA A 67 7.06 5.14 -2.08
N ASP A 68 6.49 4.70 -0.96
CA ASP A 68 5.04 4.69 -0.74
C ASP A 68 4.48 6.11 -0.71
N TYR A 69 5.19 7.05 -0.06
CA TYR A 69 4.82 8.46 -0.02
C TYR A 69 4.76 9.07 -1.43
N ILE A 70 5.80 8.89 -2.24
CA ILE A 70 5.86 9.39 -3.62
C ILE A 70 4.69 8.82 -4.44
N PHE A 71 4.46 7.51 -4.34
CA PHE A 71 3.37 6.88 -5.07
C PHE A 71 2.00 7.41 -4.67
N MET A 72 1.74 7.57 -3.36
CA MET A 72 0.49 8.12 -2.87
C MET A 72 0.29 9.60 -3.27
N GLU A 73 1.35 10.38 -3.25
CA GLU A 73 1.32 11.78 -3.66
C GLU A 73 0.93 11.92 -5.14
N GLU A 74 1.58 11.17 -6.03
CA GLU A 74 1.29 11.19 -7.46
C GLU A 74 -0.11 10.66 -7.79
N LEU A 75 -0.59 9.63 -7.10
CA LEU A 75 -1.97 9.15 -7.25
C LEU A 75 -3.00 10.22 -6.85
N LYS A 76 -2.74 10.97 -5.78
CA LYS A 76 -3.59 12.08 -5.34
C LYS A 76 -3.56 13.23 -6.32
N ALA A 77 -2.37 13.62 -6.79
CA ALA A 77 -2.18 14.68 -7.79
C ALA A 77 -2.93 14.34 -9.11
N ALA A 78 -2.88 13.07 -9.52
CA ALA A 78 -3.60 12.57 -10.69
C ALA A 78 -5.12 12.36 -10.45
N LYS A 79 -5.62 12.61 -9.23
CA LYS A 79 -7.03 12.35 -8.81
C LYS A 79 -7.45 10.88 -8.98
N LEU A 80 -6.51 9.96 -8.89
CA LEU A 80 -6.74 8.52 -9.02
C LEU A 80 -6.84 7.80 -7.67
N TYR A 81 -6.41 8.43 -6.57
CA TYR A 81 -6.42 7.82 -5.23
C TYR A 81 -7.77 7.19 -4.86
N ASN A 82 -8.88 7.88 -5.15
CA ASN A 82 -10.23 7.37 -4.85
C ASN A 82 -10.79 6.42 -5.92
N LYS A 83 -10.10 6.24 -7.04
CA LYS A 83 -10.51 5.30 -8.10
C LYS A 83 -9.95 3.90 -7.86
N VAL A 84 -8.78 3.81 -7.22
CA VAL A 84 -8.20 2.53 -6.83
C VAL A 84 -8.67 2.15 -5.43
N SER A 85 -8.89 0.87 -5.19
CA SER A 85 -9.37 0.36 -3.88
C SER A 85 -8.24 0.27 -2.86
N GLN A 86 -7.04 -0.04 -3.32
CA GLN A 86 -5.83 -0.09 -2.52
C GLN A 86 -4.60 0.12 -3.41
N ALA A 87 -3.66 0.93 -2.96
CA ALA A 87 -2.37 1.14 -3.62
C ALA A 87 -1.26 1.27 -2.58
N PHE A 88 -0.07 0.78 -2.90
CA PHE A 88 1.10 0.82 -2.02
C PHE A 88 2.38 0.45 -2.78
N ALA A 89 3.51 0.74 -2.15
CA ALA A 89 4.82 0.24 -2.56
C ALA A 89 5.22 -1.01 -1.74
N VAL A 90 6.05 -1.86 -2.32
CA VAL A 90 6.66 -3.05 -1.69
C VAL A 90 8.16 -3.00 -1.88
N PHE A 91 8.91 -3.21 -0.80
CA PHE A 91 10.35 -3.31 -0.86
C PHE A 91 10.76 -4.75 -1.21
N LEU A 92 11.50 -4.91 -2.30
CA LEU A 92 12.05 -6.20 -2.72
C LEU A 92 13.53 -6.28 -2.33
N PRO A 93 13.97 -7.31 -1.55
CA PRO A 93 15.34 -7.45 -1.08
C PRO A 93 16.28 -7.99 -2.17
N ILE A 94 15.96 -7.74 -3.43
CA ILE A 94 16.79 -8.09 -4.58
C ILE A 94 17.49 -6.84 -5.10
N LYS A 95 18.68 -7.02 -5.63
CA LYS A 95 19.45 -5.94 -6.23
C LYS A 95 19.48 -6.11 -7.75
N SER A 96 19.25 -5.03 -8.43
CA SER A 96 19.32 -4.91 -9.89
C SER A 96 20.43 -3.95 -10.27
N VAL A 97 21.04 -4.22 -11.42
CA VAL A 97 22.03 -3.30 -11.99
C VAL A 97 21.36 -2.00 -12.41
N GLY A 98 21.90 -0.89 -11.94
CA GLY A 98 21.61 0.46 -12.40
C GLY A 98 22.86 1.13 -12.93
N VAL A 99 22.70 2.18 -13.69
CA VAL A 99 23.80 3.01 -14.22
C VAL A 99 23.61 4.43 -13.72
N VAL A 100 24.63 4.95 -13.05
CA VAL A 100 24.66 6.36 -12.58
C VAL A 100 25.95 6.99 -13.08
N GLY A 101 25.83 7.88 -14.06
CA GLY A 101 26.97 8.31 -14.84
C GLY A 101 27.61 7.14 -15.56
N ASP A 102 28.92 6.97 -15.44
CA ASP A 102 29.67 5.86 -16.05
C ASP A 102 29.81 4.61 -15.13
N ALA A 103 29.26 4.68 -13.91
CA ALA A 103 29.39 3.62 -12.92
C ALA A 103 28.18 2.71 -12.89
N ARG A 104 28.43 1.39 -12.84
CA ARG A 104 27.41 0.39 -12.55
C ARG A 104 27.24 0.26 -11.03
N ARG A 105 25.98 0.29 -10.57
CA ARG A 105 25.62 0.06 -9.17
C ARG A 105 24.60 -1.05 -9.07
N TYR A 106 24.65 -1.82 -7.97
CA TYR A 106 23.64 -2.83 -7.63
C TYR A 106 22.79 -2.29 -6.50
N GLU A 107 21.56 -1.91 -6.84
CA GLU A 107 20.64 -1.23 -5.94
C GLU A 107 19.30 -1.94 -5.89
N TYR A 108 18.48 -1.61 -4.90
CA TYR A 108 17.23 -2.29 -4.62
C TYR A 108 16.15 -2.02 -5.67
N VAL A 109 15.14 -2.89 -5.62
CA VAL A 109 13.96 -2.82 -6.49
C VAL A 109 12.75 -2.51 -5.63
N ILE A 110 11.92 -1.60 -6.09
CA ILE A 110 10.60 -1.30 -5.52
C ILE A 110 9.52 -1.83 -6.45
N ALA A 111 8.57 -2.58 -5.90
CA ALA A 111 7.36 -2.94 -6.62
C ALA A 111 6.21 -1.99 -6.22
N LEU A 112 5.48 -1.51 -7.21
CA LEU A 112 4.25 -0.75 -7.02
C LEU A 112 3.05 -1.67 -7.23
N ARG A 113 2.08 -1.57 -6.36
CA ARG A 113 0.83 -2.30 -6.46
C ARG A 113 -0.34 -1.33 -6.37
N ALA A 114 -1.25 -1.36 -7.33
CA ALA A 114 -2.55 -0.74 -7.22
C ALA A 114 -3.63 -1.73 -7.67
N ALA A 115 -4.64 -1.94 -6.84
CA ALA A 115 -5.68 -2.92 -7.04
C ALA A 115 -7.06 -2.27 -7.06
N GLU A 116 -7.91 -2.76 -7.94
CA GLU A 116 -9.34 -2.47 -8.00
C GLU A 116 -10.13 -3.69 -7.55
N THR A 117 -11.02 -3.49 -6.61
CA THR A 117 -11.87 -4.53 -6.04
C THR A 117 -13.16 -3.93 -5.48
N ILE A 118 -14.19 -4.75 -5.38
CA ILE A 118 -15.47 -4.38 -4.76
C ILE A 118 -15.53 -4.95 -3.35
N ASP A 119 -15.22 -6.20 -3.19
CA ASP A 119 -15.42 -6.99 -1.96
C ASP A 119 -14.13 -7.49 -1.29
N PHE A 120 -12.97 -7.21 -1.89
CA PHE A 120 -11.65 -7.71 -1.48
C PHE A 120 -11.49 -9.24 -1.58
N MET A 121 -12.48 -9.96 -2.08
CA MET A 121 -12.37 -11.38 -2.38
C MET A 121 -11.68 -11.61 -3.71
N THR A 122 -12.05 -10.81 -4.71
CA THR A 122 -11.38 -10.76 -6.01
C THR A 122 -10.79 -9.37 -6.24
N ALA A 123 -9.70 -9.29 -6.96
CA ALA A 123 -9.07 -8.02 -7.30
C ALA A 123 -8.34 -8.10 -8.64
N LYS A 124 -8.32 -7.00 -9.35
CA LYS A 124 -7.52 -6.81 -10.58
C LYS A 124 -6.50 -5.71 -10.35
N ALA A 125 -5.37 -5.78 -11.04
CA ALA A 125 -4.46 -4.66 -11.08
C ALA A 125 -5.15 -3.45 -11.72
N SER A 126 -5.00 -2.29 -11.12
CA SER A 126 -5.53 -1.05 -11.68
C SER A 126 -4.76 -0.67 -12.95
N GLN A 127 -5.47 -0.26 -13.97
CA GLN A 127 -4.85 0.20 -15.23
C GLN A 127 -4.41 1.66 -15.09
N LEU A 128 -3.31 1.88 -14.39
CA LEU A 128 -2.70 3.20 -14.27
C LEU A 128 -2.06 3.60 -15.61
N ASN A 129 -2.18 4.88 -15.95
CA ASN A 129 -1.56 5.42 -17.15
C ASN A 129 -0.03 5.30 -17.09
N HIS A 130 0.61 4.87 -18.17
CA HIS A 130 2.07 4.75 -18.26
C HIS A 130 2.80 6.05 -17.92
N ASN A 131 2.27 7.21 -18.31
CA ASN A 131 2.88 8.50 -17.95
C ASN A 131 2.95 8.71 -16.44
N LEU A 132 1.91 8.28 -15.69
CA LEU A 132 1.92 8.33 -14.23
C LEU A 132 2.93 7.35 -13.66
N LEU A 133 2.96 6.11 -14.15
CA LEU A 133 3.92 5.09 -13.69
C LEU A 133 5.36 5.53 -13.97
N ASN A 134 5.64 6.08 -15.13
CA ASN A 134 6.94 6.64 -15.47
C ASN A 134 7.32 7.77 -14.51
N LYS A 135 6.42 8.73 -14.28
CA LYS A 135 6.67 9.84 -13.35
C LYS A 135 6.97 9.35 -11.94
N VAL A 136 6.21 8.38 -11.43
CA VAL A 136 6.45 7.77 -10.11
C VAL A 136 7.80 7.07 -10.08
N SER A 137 8.11 6.29 -11.11
CA SER A 137 9.39 5.57 -11.25
C SER A 137 10.57 6.53 -11.26
N ASP A 138 10.50 7.59 -12.08
CA ASP A 138 11.56 8.60 -12.18
C ASP A 138 11.78 9.31 -10.85
N ARG A 139 10.71 9.68 -10.14
CA ARG A 139 10.82 10.28 -8.82
C ARG A 139 11.44 9.32 -7.82
N ILE A 140 10.99 8.08 -7.72
CA ILE A 140 11.53 7.09 -6.79
C ILE A 140 13.02 6.87 -7.05
N ILE A 141 13.45 6.70 -8.30
CA ILE A 141 14.85 6.44 -8.64
C ILE A 141 15.73 7.66 -8.37
N ASN A 142 15.23 8.88 -8.62
CA ASN A 142 16.02 10.10 -8.46
C ASN A 142 16.02 10.63 -7.02
N GLU A 143 14.93 10.47 -6.28
CA GLU A 143 14.77 11.02 -4.94
C GLU A 143 15.25 10.04 -3.84
N ILE A 144 15.17 8.71 -4.09
CA ILE A 144 15.53 7.69 -3.08
C ILE A 144 16.87 7.04 -3.41
N PRO A 145 17.93 7.31 -2.64
CA PRO A 145 19.19 6.60 -2.80
C PRO A 145 19.04 5.09 -2.64
N LYS A 146 19.86 4.31 -3.37
CA LYS A 146 19.89 2.84 -3.33
C LYS A 146 18.70 2.15 -3.98
N VAL A 147 17.88 2.85 -4.74
CA VAL A 147 16.84 2.27 -5.60
C VAL A 147 17.20 2.53 -7.06
N SER A 148 17.26 1.47 -7.86
CA SER A 148 17.62 1.56 -9.29
C SER A 148 16.54 1.05 -10.21
N ARG A 149 15.48 0.47 -9.68
CA ARG A 149 14.40 -0.10 -10.49
C ARG A 149 13.06 -0.05 -9.80
N VAL A 150 12.04 0.29 -10.57
CA VAL A 150 10.64 0.21 -10.17
C VAL A 150 9.92 -0.75 -11.11
N VAL A 151 9.09 -1.63 -10.53
CA VAL A 151 8.24 -2.56 -11.27
C VAL A 151 6.78 -2.35 -10.86
N TYR A 152 5.84 -2.68 -11.74
CA TYR A 152 4.41 -2.62 -11.44
C TYR A 152 3.81 -4.02 -11.44
N ASP A 153 3.17 -4.41 -10.33
CA ASP A 153 2.54 -5.71 -10.19
C ASP A 153 1.15 -5.71 -10.84
N ILE A 154 1.01 -6.50 -11.91
CA ILE A 154 -0.22 -6.67 -12.68
C ILE A 154 -1.02 -7.92 -12.33
N SER A 155 -0.63 -8.63 -11.27
CA SER A 155 -1.27 -9.90 -10.88
C SER A 155 -2.70 -9.70 -10.42
N SER A 156 -3.58 -10.65 -10.75
CA SER A 156 -4.97 -10.67 -10.30
C SER A 156 -5.13 -11.55 -9.06
N LYS A 157 -6.12 -11.26 -8.24
CA LYS A 157 -6.55 -12.12 -7.13
C LYS A 157 -7.87 -12.79 -7.51
N PRO A 158 -7.97 -14.12 -7.52
CA PRO A 158 -6.90 -15.10 -7.43
C PRO A 158 -6.02 -15.11 -8.69
N PRO A 159 -4.84 -15.80 -8.72
CA PRO A 159 -4.24 -16.59 -7.63
C PRO A 159 -3.41 -15.78 -6.65
N ALA A 160 -2.95 -14.57 -7.01
CA ALA A 160 -2.20 -13.71 -6.11
C ALA A 160 -3.09 -13.13 -5.00
N THR A 161 -2.47 -12.56 -3.97
CA THR A 161 -3.13 -11.74 -2.95
C THR A 161 -3.02 -10.25 -3.31
N ILE A 162 -3.69 -9.37 -2.57
CA ILE A 162 -3.51 -7.91 -2.76
C ILE A 162 -2.20 -7.49 -2.11
N GLU A 163 -2.00 -7.79 -0.83
CA GLU A 163 -0.69 -7.64 -0.17
C GLU A 163 0.26 -8.77 -0.58
N TRP A 164 1.55 -8.59 -0.43
CA TRP A 164 2.57 -9.55 -0.85
C TRP A 164 2.93 -10.57 0.23
N GLU A 165 2.61 -10.26 1.50
CA GLU A 165 2.70 -11.17 2.65
C GLU A 165 1.42 -11.13 3.51
#